data_efeb3b4378a439dd467a212ce7a43ce9
#
_entry.id   efeb3b4378a439dd467a212ce7a43ce9
#
_cell.length_a   1.000
_cell.length_b   1.000
_cell.length_c   1.000
_cell.angle_alpha   90.00
_cell.angle_beta   90.00
_cell.angle_gamma   90.00
#
_symmetry.space_group_name_H-M   'P 1'
#
loop_
_entity.id
_entity.type
_entity.pdbx_description
1 polymer ?
#
loop_
_entity_poly.entity_id
_entity_poly.type
_entity_poly.pdbx_seq_one_letter_code
_entity_poly.pdbx_strand_id
1 'polypeptide(L)'
;MCRHRFGVLNDLHNELVAEGITDIHIMGMNGFQYINDSYGCMICDETCTSSTCDEGPRTLPWTQDYDDGFNCTDDNIGLCEAGDEQGDVWDMWDVTLRDLVILDRNGRYVTRINLTATNPDPNSTCGQNYDTIKELLISIRNQ
;
A
#
# COMPACT_ATOMS: atom_id res chain seq x y z
N MET A 1 11.94 6.06 -4.17
CA MET A 1 11.35 6.19 -2.81
C MET A 1 10.14 5.29 -2.59
N CYS A 2 9.10 5.24 -3.47
CA CYS A 2 7.97 4.30 -3.33
C CYS A 2 8.43 2.83 -3.38
N ARG A 3 9.30 2.49 -4.33
CA ARG A 3 9.87 1.14 -4.49
C ARG A 3 10.53 0.62 -3.22
N HIS A 4 11.34 1.45 -2.56
CA HIS A 4 12.00 1.07 -1.32
C HIS A 4 10.99 0.79 -0.20
N ARG A 5 10.00 1.68 0.00
CA ARG A 5 8.99 1.49 1.04
C ARG A 5 8.10 0.27 0.81
N PHE A 6 7.76 0.00 -0.44
CA PHE A 6 7.03 -1.22 -0.78
C PHE A 6 7.88 -2.47 -0.52
N GLY A 7 9.21 -2.40 -0.76
CA GLY A 7 10.14 -3.45 -0.35
C GLY A 7 10.12 -3.69 1.16
N VAL A 8 10.18 -2.63 1.96
CA VAL A 8 10.10 -2.76 3.42
C VAL A 8 8.78 -3.40 3.88
N LEU A 9 7.65 -3.05 3.23
CA LEU A 9 6.37 -3.72 3.52
C LEU A 9 6.37 -5.19 3.10
N ASN A 10 7.07 -5.54 2.01
CA ASN A 10 7.26 -6.92 1.61
C ASN A 10 8.07 -7.70 2.65
N ASP A 11 9.12 -7.12 3.18
CA ASP A 11 9.93 -7.74 4.24
C ASP A 11 9.11 -7.92 5.52
N LEU A 12 8.34 -6.93 5.90
CA LEU A 12 7.41 -7.00 7.04
C LEU A 12 6.39 -8.13 6.85
N HIS A 13 5.82 -8.27 5.66
CA HIS A 13 4.89 -9.36 5.36
C HIS A 13 5.56 -10.72 5.48
N ASN A 14 6.75 -10.87 4.93
CA ASN A 14 7.51 -12.12 5.01
C ASN A 14 7.89 -12.46 6.46
N GLU A 15 8.22 -11.47 7.27
CA GLU A 15 8.47 -11.64 8.70
C GLU A 15 7.22 -12.14 9.44
N LEU A 16 6.06 -11.50 9.19
CA LEU A 16 4.78 -11.94 9.76
C LEU A 16 4.46 -13.39 9.39
N VAL A 17 4.64 -13.76 8.13
CA VAL A 17 4.44 -15.14 7.66
C VAL A 17 5.39 -16.11 8.37
N ALA A 18 6.66 -15.74 8.54
CA ALA A 18 7.65 -16.56 9.26
C ALA A 18 7.30 -16.73 10.76
N GLU A 19 6.61 -15.76 11.34
CA GLU A 19 6.08 -15.83 12.71
C GLU A 19 4.75 -16.62 12.81
N GLY A 20 4.26 -17.15 11.69
CA GLY A 20 3.00 -17.91 11.63
C GLY A 20 1.75 -17.07 11.48
N ILE A 21 1.89 -15.76 11.19
CA ILE A 21 0.79 -14.84 10.93
C ILE A 21 0.56 -14.76 9.41
N THR A 22 -0.38 -15.54 8.91
CA THR A 22 -0.63 -15.72 7.46
C THR A 22 -1.93 -15.09 6.97
N ASP A 23 -2.68 -14.46 7.83
CA ASP A 23 -3.99 -13.87 7.57
C ASP A 23 -3.96 -12.32 7.54
N ILE A 24 -2.77 -11.73 7.49
CA ILE A 24 -2.57 -10.31 7.15
C ILE A 24 -2.16 -10.23 5.68
N HIS A 25 -2.98 -9.60 4.86
CA HIS A 25 -2.74 -9.43 3.43
C HIS A 25 -2.35 -7.99 3.14
N ILE A 26 -1.23 -7.80 2.46
CA ILE A 26 -0.74 -6.50 2.01
C ILE A 26 -0.71 -6.53 0.48
N MET A 27 -1.15 -5.46 -0.16
CA MET A 27 -1.06 -5.28 -1.61
C MET A 27 -0.72 -3.84 -1.94
N GLY A 28 -0.01 -3.63 -3.02
CA GLY A 28 0.20 -2.30 -3.58
C GLY A 28 -0.89 -1.96 -4.57
N MET A 29 -1.26 -0.69 -4.63
CA MET A 29 -2.20 -0.17 -5.60
C MET A 29 -1.64 1.09 -6.24
N ASN A 30 -1.51 1.06 -7.56
CA ASN A 30 -1.08 2.20 -8.35
C ASN A 30 -2.29 3.08 -8.65
N GLY A 31 -2.19 4.38 -8.44
CA GLY A 31 -3.26 5.31 -8.82
C GLY A 31 -3.40 5.40 -10.34
N PHE A 32 -4.59 5.75 -10.81
CA PHE A 32 -4.90 5.87 -12.25
C PHE A 32 -3.97 6.84 -12.98
N GLN A 33 -3.61 7.95 -12.37
CA GLN A 33 -2.68 8.93 -12.93
C GLN A 33 -1.29 8.36 -13.26
N TYR A 34 -0.95 7.19 -12.74
CA TYR A 34 0.31 6.49 -12.98
C TYR A 34 0.16 5.23 -13.85
N ILE A 35 -0.97 5.09 -14.56
CA ILE A 35 -1.29 3.90 -15.36
C ILE A 35 -0.24 3.57 -16.43
N ASN A 36 0.47 4.59 -16.92
CA ASN A 36 1.53 4.42 -17.91
C ASN A 36 2.92 4.20 -17.30
N ASP A 37 3.04 4.20 -15.98
CA ASP A 37 4.32 4.00 -15.31
C ASP A 37 4.65 2.51 -15.24
N SER A 38 5.94 2.19 -15.41
CA SER A 38 6.40 0.82 -15.25
C SER A 38 6.31 0.37 -13.80
N TYR A 39 5.62 -0.72 -13.55
CA TYR A 39 5.49 -1.35 -12.24
C TYR A 39 6.59 -2.40 -11.95
N GLY A 40 7.40 -2.78 -12.94
CA GLY A 40 8.41 -3.83 -12.79
C GLY A 40 9.31 -3.67 -11.58
N CYS A 41 9.75 -2.45 -11.28
CA CYS A 41 10.53 -2.18 -10.08
C CYS A 41 9.70 -2.05 -8.79
N MET A 42 8.39 -2.13 -8.85
CA MET A 42 7.56 -2.26 -7.64
C MET A 42 7.53 -3.71 -7.16
N ILE A 43 7.43 -4.64 -8.09
CA ILE A 43 7.40 -6.08 -7.81
C ILE A 43 8.76 -6.77 -7.98
N CYS A 44 9.77 -6.03 -8.43
CA CYS A 44 11.12 -6.56 -8.69
C CYS A 44 11.13 -7.73 -9.69
N ASP A 45 10.42 -7.55 -10.80
CA ASP A 45 10.47 -8.50 -11.91
C ASP A 45 11.74 -8.34 -12.75
N GLU A 46 11.90 -9.19 -13.76
CA GLU A 46 13.06 -9.25 -14.65
C GLU A 46 13.31 -7.95 -15.44
N THR A 47 12.32 -7.06 -15.53
CA THR A 47 12.46 -5.76 -16.24
C THR A 47 13.11 -4.69 -15.38
N CYS A 48 13.22 -4.90 -14.07
CA CYS A 48 13.81 -3.94 -13.16
C CYS A 48 15.32 -4.12 -13.02
N THR A 49 16.05 -3.08 -13.37
CA THR A 49 17.52 -3.01 -13.21
C THR A 49 17.97 -2.21 -11.99
N SER A 50 17.05 -1.87 -11.09
CA SER A 50 17.35 -1.10 -9.89
C SER A 50 17.95 -1.96 -8.79
N SER A 51 18.97 -1.46 -8.10
CA SER A 51 19.57 -2.12 -6.92
C SER A 51 18.59 -2.34 -5.77
N THR A 52 17.43 -1.68 -5.78
CA THR A 52 16.35 -1.96 -4.81
C THR A 52 15.71 -3.33 -5.01
N CYS A 53 16.07 -4.05 -6.07
CA CYS A 53 15.58 -5.37 -6.43
C CYS A 53 16.67 -6.46 -6.41
N ASP A 54 17.82 -6.18 -5.82
CA ASP A 54 18.94 -7.13 -5.74
C ASP A 54 18.58 -8.41 -4.95
N GLU A 55 17.59 -8.34 -4.08
CA GLU A 55 17.09 -9.48 -3.29
C GLU A 55 16.10 -10.38 -4.05
N GLY A 56 15.75 -10.01 -5.28
CA GLY A 56 14.86 -10.78 -6.14
C GLY A 56 13.39 -10.33 -6.10
N PRO A 57 12.49 -11.13 -6.70
CA PRO A 57 11.08 -10.77 -6.80
C PRO A 57 10.39 -10.62 -5.45
N ARG A 58 9.52 -9.63 -5.34
CA ARG A 58 8.68 -9.43 -4.16
C ARG A 58 7.47 -10.36 -4.17
N THR A 59 7.02 -10.73 -2.99
CA THR A 59 5.86 -11.63 -2.81
C THR A 59 4.53 -10.87 -2.78
N LEU A 60 4.55 -9.58 -2.45
CA LEU A 60 3.35 -8.76 -2.39
C LEU A 60 2.81 -8.47 -3.79
N PRO A 61 1.49 -8.61 -4.00
CA PRO A 61 0.86 -8.26 -5.26
C PRO A 61 0.83 -6.74 -5.47
N TRP A 62 0.85 -6.35 -6.74
CA TRP A 62 0.69 -4.99 -7.18
C TRP A 62 -0.51 -4.89 -8.12
N THR A 63 -1.39 -3.94 -7.89
CA THR A 63 -2.62 -3.72 -8.65
C THR A 63 -2.67 -2.32 -9.25
N GLN A 64 -3.52 -2.14 -10.22
CA GLN A 64 -3.75 -0.86 -10.90
C GLN A 64 -5.17 -0.39 -10.60
N ASP A 65 -5.29 0.83 -10.09
CA ASP A 65 -6.57 1.49 -9.98
C ASP A 65 -7.05 1.99 -11.35
N TYR A 66 -8.33 1.96 -11.57
CA TYR A 66 -8.97 2.43 -12.80
C TYR A 66 -9.89 3.61 -12.49
N ASP A 67 -10.06 4.47 -13.47
CA ASP A 67 -11.10 5.48 -13.49
C ASP A 67 -12.15 5.05 -14.53
N ASP A 68 -13.16 4.34 -14.09
CA ASP A 68 -14.30 3.92 -14.91
C ASP A 68 -15.33 5.06 -15.09
N GLY A 69 -14.98 6.27 -14.66
CA GLY A 69 -15.95 7.34 -14.54
C GLY A 69 -17.01 6.92 -13.53
N PHE A 70 -16.59 6.40 -12.38
CA PHE A 70 -17.47 6.02 -11.28
C PHE A 70 -18.45 7.16 -11.06
N ASN A 71 -19.68 6.95 -11.55
CA ASN A 71 -20.70 7.96 -11.49
C ASN A 71 -21.02 8.22 -10.04
N CYS A 72 -20.57 9.36 -9.54
CA CYS A 72 -20.93 9.83 -8.23
C CYS A 72 -22.44 9.85 -8.13
N THR A 73 -22.99 8.94 -7.35
CA THR A 73 -24.41 8.92 -7.04
C THR A 73 -24.67 9.80 -5.82
N ASP A 74 -25.92 10.16 -5.60
CA ASP A 74 -26.32 10.96 -4.43
C ASP A 74 -25.87 10.28 -3.11
N ASP A 75 -25.69 8.96 -3.11
CA ASP A 75 -25.29 8.19 -1.94
C ASP A 75 -23.79 8.28 -1.63
N ASN A 76 -22.97 8.68 -2.59
CA ASN A 76 -21.52 8.79 -2.44
C ASN A 76 -20.95 10.16 -2.80
N ILE A 77 -21.78 11.17 -2.85
CA ILE A 77 -21.46 12.54 -3.24
C ILE A 77 -20.29 13.17 -2.49
N GLY A 78 -20.00 12.71 -1.28
CA GLY A 78 -18.86 13.15 -0.47
C GLY A 78 -17.54 12.46 -0.82
N LEU A 79 -17.56 11.47 -1.71
CA LEU A 79 -16.40 10.66 -2.10
C LEU A 79 -15.92 10.97 -3.52
N CYS A 80 -16.71 11.72 -4.28
CA CYS A 80 -16.43 12.03 -5.66
C CYS A 80 -16.37 13.54 -5.85
N GLU A 81 -15.21 14.08 -6.10
CA GLU A 81 -15.06 15.47 -6.55
C GLU A 81 -14.99 15.52 -8.08
N ALA A 82 -15.73 16.44 -8.69
CA ALA A 82 -15.70 16.64 -10.12
C ALA A 82 -14.29 17.08 -10.56
N GLY A 83 -13.65 16.27 -11.40
CA GLY A 83 -12.30 16.54 -11.91
C GLY A 83 -11.20 15.82 -11.13
N ASP A 84 -11.54 14.91 -10.24
CA ASP A 84 -10.58 14.02 -9.62
C ASP A 84 -10.21 12.89 -10.59
N GLU A 85 -8.93 12.77 -10.93
CA GLU A 85 -8.40 11.85 -11.93
C GLU A 85 -7.45 10.81 -11.29
N GLN A 86 -7.60 10.53 -10.01
CA GLN A 86 -6.67 9.64 -9.30
C GLN A 86 -7.05 8.16 -9.42
N GLY A 87 -8.30 7.86 -9.79
CA GLY A 87 -8.87 6.52 -9.88
C GLY A 87 -9.94 6.27 -8.81
N ASP A 88 -10.83 5.31 -9.08
CA ASP A 88 -12.04 5.07 -8.29
C ASP A 88 -11.74 4.74 -6.82
N VAL A 89 -10.71 3.93 -6.55
CA VAL A 89 -10.38 3.52 -5.18
C VAL A 89 -9.59 4.61 -4.45
N TRP A 90 -8.69 5.28 -5.15
CA TRP A 90 -7.93 6.38 -4.57
C TRP A 90 -8.84 7.53 -4.15
N ASP A 91 -9.84 7.84 -4.99
CA ASP A 91 -10.82 8.89 -4.70
C ASP A 91 -11.76 8.48 -3.59
N MET A 92 -12.26 7.22 -3.63
CA MET A 92 -13.14 6.68 -2.59
C MET A 92 -12.51 6.76 -1.18
N TRP A 93 -11.20 6.54 -1.09
CA TRP A 93 -10.50 6.53 0.20
C TRP A 93 -9.79 7.84 0.51
N ASP A 94 -9.89 8.84 -0.37
CA ASP A 94 -9.19 10.15 -0.24
C ASP A 94 -7.70 9.95 0.10
N VAL A 95 -7.05 9.04 -0.62
CA VAL A 95 -5.66 8.68 -0.34
C VAL A 95 -4.69 9.55 -1.12
N THR A 96 -3.53 9.71 -0.55
CA THR A 96 -2.40 10.37 -1.19
C THR A 96 -1.26 9.39 -1.45
N LEU A 97 -0.32 9.81 -2.28
CA LEU A 97 0.85 8.99 -2.60
C LEU A 97 1.55 8.48 -1.34
N ARG A 98 1.71 7.16 -1.25
CA ARG A 98 2.35 6.42 -0.15
C ARG A 98 1.52 6.30 1.13
N ASP A 99 0.22 6.42 1.01
CA ASP A 99 -0.65 6.04 2.12
C ASP A 99 -0.74 4.51 2.23
N LEU A 100 -0.61 4.02 3.44
CA LEU A 100 -0.96 2.66 3.83
C LEU A 100 -2.34 2.70 4.46
N VAL A 101 -3.33 2.23 3.70
CA VAL A 101 -4.71 2.10 4.17
C VAL A 101 -4.86 0.76 4.87
N ILE A 102 -5.43 0.77 6.06
CA ILE A 102 -5.61 -0.44 6.86
C ILE A 102 -7.10 -0.70 7.04
N LEU A 103 -7.51 -1.89 6.66
CA LEU A 103 -8.88 -2.39 6.80
C LEU A 103 -8.91 -3.49 7.86
N ASP A 104 -10.06 -3.65 8.52
CA ASP A 104 -10.31 -4.79 9.40
C ASP A 104 -10.62 -6.07 8.58
N ARG A 105 -10.83 -7.19 9.28
CA ARG A 105 -11.17 -8.49 8.67
C ARG A 105 -12.48 -8.48 7.87
N ASN A 106 -13.34 -7.48 8.05
CA ASN A 106 -14.60 -7.31 7.35
C ASN A 106 -14.49 -6.33 6.16
N GLY A 107 -13.27 -5.87 5.87
CA GLY A 107 -13.00 -4.88 4.82
C GLY A 107 -13.38 -3.45 5.18
N ARG A 108 -13.60 -3.13 6.47
CA ARG A 108 -13.94 -1.79 6.89
C ARG A 108 -12.68 -0.99 7.16
N TYR A 109 -12.70 0.26 6.73
CA TYR A 109 -11.61 1.19 6.99
C TYR A 109 -11.39 1.38 8.50
N VAL A 110 -10.14 1.23 8.92
CA VAL A 110 -9.71 1.46 10.30
C VAL A 110 -8.89 2.74 10.40
N THR A 111 -7.82 2.84 9.61
CA THR A 111 -6.92 3.99 9.63
C THR A 111 -6.06 4.02 8.37
N ARG A 112 -5.33 5.12 8.20
CA ARG A 112 -4.26 5.23 7.21
C ARG A 112 -2.99 5.82 7.82
N ILE A 113 -1.86 5.45 7.28
CA ILE A 113 -0.55 5.96 7.67
C ILE A 113 0.16 6.45 6.41
N ASN A 114 0.55 7.72 6.38
CA ASN A 114 1.38 8.22 5.29
C ASN A 114 2.84 7.80 5.51
N LEU A 115 3.34 6.92 4.65
CA LEU A 115 4.69 6.37 4.74
C LEU A 115 5.80 7.38 4.39
N THR A 116 5.46 8.60 3.99
CA THR A 116 6.43 9.69 3.87
C THR A 116 6.74 10.27 5.24
N ALA A 117 5.71 10.54 6.03
CA ALA A 117 5.85 11.08 7.38
C ALA A 117 6.30 9.98 8.37
N THR A 118 5.75 8.77 8.22
CA THR A 118 6.07 7.61 9.05
C THR A 118 6.89 6.62 8.22
N ASN A 119 8.17 6.91 8.02
CA ASN A 119 9.04 6.06 7.21
C ASN A 119 9.20 4.68 7.86
N PRO A 120 8.78 3.58 7.19
CA PRO A 120 8.84 2.23 7.76
C PRO A 120 10.24 1.62 7.73
N ASP A 121 11.23 2.24 7.09
CA ASP A 121 12.57 1.67 6.97
C ASP A 121 13.16 1.38 8.36
N PRO A 122 13.58 0.11 8.65
CA PRO A 122 14.18 -0.26 9.93
C PRO A 122 15.44 0.56 10.27
N ASN A 123 16.15 1.07 9.25
CA ASN A 123 17.31 1.93 9.43
C ASN A 123 16.93 3.40 9.72
N SER A 124 15.65 3.74 9.61
CA SER A 124 15.07 5.02 9.99
C SER A 124 14.49 4.92 11.40
N THR A 125 14.62 5.96 12.21
CA THR A 125 14.04 6.02 13.57
C THR A 125 14.41 4.83 14.48
N CYS A 126 15.56 4.20 14.24
CA CYS A 126 16.00 2.98 14.96
C CYS A 126 14.95 1.85 14.92
N GLY A 127 14.19 1.73 13.82
CA GLY A 127 13.16 0.72 13.64
C GLY A 127 11.80 1.03 14.28
N GLN A 128 11.69 2.11 15.03
CA GLN A 128 10.46 2.41 15.81
C GLN A 128 9.20 2.48 14.94
N ASN A 129 9.27 3.09 13.75
CA ASN A 129 8.11 3.16 12.86
C ASN A 129 7.74 1.80 12.28
N TYR A 130 8.75 0.97 11.97
CA TYR A 130 8.54 -0.40 11.49
C TYR A 130 7.78 -1.23 12.54
N ASP A 131 8.27 -1.22 13.77
CA ASP A 131 7.64 -1.96 14.88
C ASP A 131 6.23 -1.44 15.15
N THR A 132 6.02 -0.14 15.13
CA THR A 132 4.70 0.47 15.32
C THR A 132 3.70 0.00 14.25
N ILE A 133 4.10 -0.05 12.98
CA ILE A 133 3.23 -0.52 11.89
C ILE A 133 2.93 -2.01 12.07
N LYS A 134 3.94 -2.81 12.38
CA LYS A 134 3.79 -4.24 12.63
C LYS A 134 2.82 -4.53 13.78
N GLU A 135 3.00 -3.89 14.91
CA GLU A 135 2.15 -4.02 16.09
C GLU A 135 0.71 -3.59 15.81
N LEU A 136 0.52 -2.51 15.04
CA LEU A 136 -0.80 -2.04 14.65
C LEU A 136 -1.53 -3.07 13.78
N LEU A 137 -0.86 -3.64 12.78
CA LEU A 137 -1.43 -4.69 11.92
C LEU A 137 -1.86 -5.92 12.74
N ILE A 138 -1.00 -6.36 13.67
CA ILE A 138 -1.31 -7.49 14.56
C ILE A 138 -2.48 -7.14 15.49
N SER A 139 -2.52 -5.94 16.01
CA SER A 139 -3.61 -5.48 16.90
C SER A 139 -4.97 -5.48 16.19
N ILE A 140 -5.01 -4.96 14.96
CA ILE A 140 -6.25 -4.91 14.17
C ILE A 140 -6.70 -6.32 13.76
N ARG A 141 -5.76 -7.20 13.40
CA ARG A 141 -6.05 -8.61 13.12
C ARG A 141 -6.79 -9.30 14.28
N ASN A 142 -6.46 -8.94 15.50
CA ASN A 142 -6.99 -9.58 16.71
C ASN A 142 -8.34 -8.99 17.19
N GLN A 143 -8.86 -7.98 16.52
CA GLN A 143 -10.18 -7.39 16.78
C GLN A 143 -11.26 -8.14 15.99
#